data_163d063bcc1252b4efc0555860c6280b
#
_entry.id   163d063bcc1252b4efc0555860c6280b
#
_cell.length_a   1.000
_cell.length_b   1.000
_cell.length_c   1.000
_cell.angle_alpha   90.00
_cell.angle_beta   90.00
_cell.angle_gamma   90.00
#
_symmetry.space_group_name_H-M   'P 1'
#
loop_
_entity.id
_entity.type
_entity.pdbx_description
1 polymer ?
#
loop_
_entity_poly.entity_id
_entity_poly.type
_entity_poly.pdbx_seq_one_letter_code
_entity_poly.pdbx_strand_id
1 'polypeptide(L)'
;MKEMMLWYEKSAERWEESLPIGNGSLGAMILGGAEEEILGLNEESVWSGYYKDKNNAKAADCLEEVRSLVFSGKNKEAERLIQNNMLGEYNESYLPLGNLKLKFAYGSGKEGKAEGYRRQLDLENAVAQVSYTCNEVHYQREYFASYPAKAIFVLLTADKPVMDFTISFISQLCLAVSAEDGALQVTDRKSVV
;
A
#
# COMPACT_ATOMS: atom_id res chain seq x y z
N MET A 1 -18.68 -25.63 5.92
CA MET A 1 -18.55 -24.14 5.95
C MET A 1 -18.18 -23.69 4.54
N LYS A 2 -18.71 -22.58 4.05
CA LYS A 2 -18.22 -22.00 2.79
C LYS A 2 -16.81 -21.47 3.06
N GLU A 3 -15.83 -21.86 2.22
CA GLU A 3 -14.51 -21.25 2.28
C GLU A 3 -14.64 -19.75 2.05
N MET A 4 -14.09 -18.95 2.97
CA MET A 4 -14.04 -17.49 2.85
C MET A 4 -12.77 -17.12 2.08
N MET A 5 -12.82 -17.26 0.76
CA MET A 5 -11.67 -17.11 -0.12
C MET A 5 -12.00 -16.26 -1.35
N LEU A 6 -11.16 -15.28 -1.64
CA LEU A 6 -11.13 -14.60 -2.94
C LEU A 6 -10.07 -15.26 -3.81
N TRP A 7 -10.35 -15.50 -5.09
CA TRP A 7 -9.37 -16.12 -5.98
C TRP A 7 -9.52 -15.65 -7.42
N TYR A 8 -8.40 -15.69 -8.16
CA TYR A 8 -8.29 -15.24 -9.53
C TYR A 8 -7.29 -16.11 -10.30
N GLU A 9 -7.50 -16.25 -11.62
CA GLU A 9 -6.65 -17.06 -12.52
C GLU A 9 -5.65 -16.19 -13.31
N LYS A 10 -5.54 -14.90 -12.98
CA LYS A 10 -4.57 -13.97 -13.57
C LYS A 10 -4.06 -12.98 -12.53
N SER A 11 -2.88 -12.41 -12.77
CA SER A 11 -2.34 -11.31 -11.97
C SER A 11 -3.23 -10.07 -12.04
N ALA A 12 -3.09 -9.19 -11.07
CA ALA A 12 -3.70 -7.87 -11.13
C ALA A 12 -2.94 -6.98 -12.13
N GLU A 13 -3.67 -6.22 -12.93
CA GLU A 13 -3.12 -5.19 -13.80
C GLU A 13 -3.19 -3.82 -13.14
N ARG A 14 -4.12 -3.65 -12.22
CA ARG A 14 -4.38 -2.39 -11.50
C ARG A 14 -4.38 -2.62 -10.00
N TRP A 15 -4.12 -1.54 -9.26
CA TRP A 15 -4.07 -1.56 -7.81
C TRP A 15 -5.38 -2.08 -7.19
N GLU A 16 -6.54 -1.71 -7.73
CA GLU A 16 -7.86 -2.08 -7.22
C GLU A 16 -8.17 -3.58 -7.38
N GLU A 17 -7.43 -4.27 -8.22
CA GLU A 17 -7.56 -5.72 -8.44
C GLU A 17 -6.65 -6.54 -7.52
N SER A 18 -5.74 -5.87 -6.80
CA SER A 18 -4.74 -6.52 -5.95
C SER A 18 -5.36 -7.14 -4.71
N LEU A 19 -4.64 -8.08 -4.10
CA LEU A 19 -5.05 -8.71 -2.85
C LEU A 19 -4.48 -7.94 -1.65
N PRO A 20 -5.31 -7.43 -0.72
CA PRO A 20 -4.86 -6.68 0.42
C PRO A 20 -4.42 -7.60 1.58
N ILE A 21 -3.31 -7.25 2.23
CA ILE A 21 -2.93 -7.76 3.54
C ILE A 21 -2.56 -6.60 4.46
N GLY A 22 -2.66 -6.78 5.79
CA GLY A 22 -2.28 -5.73 6.73
C GLY A 22 -2.39 -6.18 8.19
N ASN A 23 -1.75 -5.42 9.08
CA ASN A 23 -1.73 -5.67 10.52
C ASN A 23 -2.17 -4.45 11.35
N GLY A 24 -2.76 -3.45 10.70
CA GLY A 24 -3.20 -2.20 11.33
C GLY A 24 -2.20 -1.05 11.16
N SER A 25 -0.87 -1.31 11.18
CA SER A 25 0.17 -0.30 10.92
C SER A 25 0.74 -0.43 9.51
N LEU A 26 1.08 -1.65 9.12
CA LEU A 26 1.61 -1.96 7.79
C LEU A 26 0.54 -2.58 6.92
N GLY A 27 0.53 -2.23 5.66
CA GLY A 27 -0.31 -2.83 4.64
C GLY A 27 0.45 -3.10 3.35
N ALA A 28 -0.03 -4.08 2.59
CA ALA A 28 0.46 -4.33 1.24
C ALA A 28 -0.68 -4.72 0.31
N MET A 29 -0.59 -4.27 -0.93
CA MET A 29 -1.42 -4.68 -2.05
C MET A 29 -0.59 -5.59 -2.96
N ILE A 30 -0.98 -6.86 -3.06
CA ILE A 30 -0.26 -7.90 -3.78
C ILE A 30 -0.83 -8.01 -5.20
N LEU A 31 -0.04 -7.68 -6.22
CA LEU A 31 -0.48 -7.77 -7.61
C LEU A 31 -0.43 -9.21 -8.13
N GLY A 32 0.51 -10.01 -7.68
CA GLY A 32 0.61 -11.43 -8.01
C GLY A 32 1.27 -11.68 -9.37
N GLY A 33 2.08 -10.78 -9.89
CA GLY A 33 2.76 -10.99 -11.18
C GLY A 33 3.74 -12.17 -11.13
N ALA A 34 3.72 -13.04 -12.15
CA ALA A 34 4.60 -14.20 -12.19
C ALA A 34 6.06 -13.78 -12.43
N GLU A 35 6.33 -12.98 -13.45
CA GLU A 35 7.68 -12.51 -13.80
C GLU A 35 8.14 -11.35 -12.90
N GLU A 36 7.25 -10.39 -12.65
CA GLU A 36 7.49 -9.27 -11.76
C GLU A 36 6.37 -9.19 -10.74
N GLU A 37 6.67 -9.47 -9.49
CA GLU A 37 5.77 -9.23 -8.37
C GLU A 37 5.91 -7.79 -7.89
N ILE A 38 4.78 -7.17 -7.59
CA ILE A 38 4.74 -5.82 -7.03
C ILE A 38 3.89 -5.85 -5.75
N LEU A 39 4.49 -5.43 -4.65
CA LEU A 39 3.81 -5.17 -3.40
C LEU A 39 3.71 -3.65 -3.23
N GLY A 40 2.51 -3.10 -3.35
CA GLY A 40 2.24 -1.70 -3.03
C GLY A 40 2.18 -1.54 -1.52
N LEU A 41 3.24 -0.99 -0.93
CA LEU A 41 3.41 -0.91 0.52
C LEU A 41 2.82 0.36 1.10
N ASN A 42 2.32 0.23 2.31
CA ASN A 42 1.72 1.29 3.09
C ASN A 42 2.14 1.21 4.56
N GLU A 43 2.27 2.37 5.20
CA GLU A 43 2.52 2.48 6.63
C GLU A 43 1.72 3.65 7.18
N GLU A 44 1.08 3.48 8.33
CA GLU A 44 0.04 4.38 8.86
C GLU A 44 0.51 5.82 9.16
N SER A 45 1.80 6.00 9.43
CA SER A 45 2.36 7.31 9.81
C SER A 45 2.93 8.11 8.64
N VAL A 46 2.89 7.59 7.41
CA VAL A 46 3.45 8.26 6.24
C VAL A 46 2.49 9.34 5.73
N TRP A 47 2.69 10.57 6.22
CA TRP A 47 1.93 11.75 5.86
C TRP A 47 2.83 12.87 5.34
N SER A 48 2.30 13.73 4.46
CA SER A 48 3.00 14.96 4.07
C SER A 48 3.05 15.94 5.24
N GLY A 49 4.20 16.60 5.42
CA GLY A 49 4.34 17.65 6.42
C GLY A 49 4.51 17.16 7.87
N TYR A 50 4.13 18.00 8.82
CA TYR A 50 4.32 17.77 10.25
C TYR A 50 3.13 18.35 11.03
N TYR A 51 3.05 18.01 12.32
CA TYR A 51 2.01 18.55 13.21
C TYR A 51 2.06 20.08 13.26
N LYS A 52 0.92 20.72 12.98
CA LYS A 52 0.67 22.15 13.12
C LYS A 52 -0.64 22.37 13.86
N ASP A 53 -0.70 23.41 14.67
CA ASP A 53 -2.00 23.89 15.15
C ASP A 53 -2.74 24.57 13.99
N LYS A 54 -3.79 23.91 13.51
CA LYS A 54 -4.60 24.36 12.36
C LYS A 54 -5.89 25.06 12.80
N ASN A 55 -6.04 25.34 14.10
CA ASN A 55 -7.19 26.06 14.58
C ASN A 55 -7.19 27.48 14.05
N ASN A 56 -8.32 27.89 13.49
CA ASN A 56 -8.50 29.28 13.07
C ASN A 56 -8.97 30.12 14.27
N ALA A 57 -8.07 30.92 14.83
CA ALA A 57 -8.39 31.76 15.99
C ALA A 57 -9.54 32.77 15.74
N LYS A 58 -9.77 33.14 14.47
CA LYS A 58 -10.84 34.08 14.06
C LYS A 58 -12.19 33.41 13.91
N ALA A 59 -12.27 32.09 13.98
CA ALA A 59 -13.53 31.36 13.78
C ALA A 59 -14.62 31.74 14.80
N ALA A 60 -14.21 32.02 16.03
CA ALA A 60 -15.14 32.43 17.09
C ALA A 60 -15.83 33.79 16.80
N ASP A 61 -15.15 34.72 16.13
CA ASP A 61 -15.67 36.05 15.83
C ASP A 61 -16.83 36.02 14.83
N CYS A 62 -16.87 35.01 13.96
CA CYS A 62 -17.91 34.85 12.95
C CYS A 62 -19.08 33.94 13.39
N LEU A 63 -18.98 33.27 14.56
CA LEU A 63 -19.90 32.21 14.94
C LEU A 63 -21.35 32.70 15.06
N GLU A 64 -21.59 33.85 15.67
CA GLU A 64 -22.97 34.37 15.88
C GLU A 64 -23.60 34.81 14.55
N GLU A 65 -22.81 35.37 13.63
CA GLU A 65 -23.30 35.72 12.29
C GLU A 65 -23.67 34.47 11.51
N VAL A 66 -22.84 33.41 11.53
CA VAL A 66 -23.14 32.12 10.89
C VAL A 66 -24.44 31.54 11.46
N ARG A 67 -24.62 31.52 12.77
CA ARG A 67 -25.86 31.05 13.41
C ARG A 67 -27.08 31.82 12.92
N SER A 68 -26.99 33.15 12.89
CA SER A 68 -28.05 34.01 12.41
C SER A 68 -28.44 33.72 10.95
N LEU A 69 -27.46 33.54 10.09
CA LEU A 69 -27.67 33.18 8.69
C LEU A 69 -28.35 31.81 8.54
N VAL A 70 -27.89 30.80 9.28
CA VAL A 70 -28.50 29.46 9.27
C VAL A 70 -29.94 29.51 9.74
N PHE A 71 -30.24 30.16 10.87
CA PHE A 71 -31.60 30.28 11.41
C PHE A 71 -32.53 31.10 10.51
N SER A 72 -31.97 31.98 9.68
CA SER A 72 -32.71 32.75 8.66
C SER A 72 -32.90 32.00 7.35
N GLY A 73 -32.41 30.75 7.21
CA GLY A 73 -32.48 29.95 5.98
C GLY A 73 -31.48 30.37 4.90
N LYS A 74 -30.55 31.27 5.21
CA LYS A 74 -29.52 31.78 4.28
C LYS A 74 -28.29 30.88 4.24
N ASN A 75 -28.49 29.59 3.97
CA ASN A 75 -27.46 28.56 4.07
C ASN A 75 -26.24 28.82 3.15
N LYS A 76 -26.45 29.33 1.93
CA LYS A 76 -25.35 29.64 1.00
C LYS A 76 -24.46 30.79 1.49
N GLU A 77 -25.04 31.77 2.16
CA GLU A 77 -24.30 32.89 2.75
C GLU A 77 -23.50 32.39 3.98
N ALA A 78 -24.14 31.58 4.83
CA ALA A 78 -23.47 30.92 5.96
C ALA A 78 -22.28 30.06 5.51
N GLU A 79 -22.45 29.23 4.47
CA GLU A 79 -21.39 28.39 3.90
C GLU A 79 -20.18 29.22 3.44
N ARG A 80 -20.43 30.31 2.70
CA ARG A 80 -19.37 31.22 2.25
C ARG A 80 -18.63 31.87 3.42
N LEU A 81 -19.36 32.28 4.45
CA LEU A 81 -18.75 32.88 5.64
C LEU A 81 -17.88 31.86 6.37
N ILE A 82 -18.34 30.61 6.54
CA ILE A 82 -17.59 29.52 7.13
C ILE A 82 -16.33 29.24 6.34
N GLN A 83 -16.44 29.05 5.01
CA GLN A 83 -15.29 28.74 4.17
C GLN A 83 -14.20 29.81 4.22
N ASN A 84 -14.59 31.08 4.25
CA ASN A 84 -13.64 32.20 4.20
C ASN A 84 -13.00 32.54 5.56
N ASN A 85 -13.71 32.28 6.68
CA ASN A 85 -13.30 32.84 7.98
C ASN A 85 -13.23 31.83 9.12
N MET A 86 -13.81 30.63 8.97
CA MET A 86 -13.87 29.66 10.08
C MET A 86 -13.05 28.40 9.83
N LEU A 87 -12.80 28.04 8.59
CA LEU A 87 -11.98 26.85 8.31
C LEU A 87 -10.51 27.12 8.64
N GLY A 88 -9.86 26.09 9.16
CA GLY A 88 -8.40 26.07 9.32
C GLY A 88 -7.67 25.71 8.02
N GLU A 89 -6.37 25.54 8.10
CA GLU A 89 -5.57 25.04 6.99
C GLU A 89 -5.99 23.62 6.61
N TYR A 90 -5.76 23.25 5.32
CA TYR A 90 -5.99 21.89 4.86
C TYR A 90 -5.15 20.88 5.66
N ASN A 91 -5.72 19.69 5.86
CA ASN A 91 -4.99 18.59 6.46
C ASN A 91 -3.86 18.11 5.56
N GLU A 92 -2.82 17.57 6.18
CA GLU A 92 -1.77 16.88 5.47
C GLU A 92 -2.35 15.68 4.68
N SER A 93 -1.66 15.31 3.60
CA SER A 93 -2.07 14.19 2.77
C SER A 93 -1.42 12.90 3.24
N TYR A 94 -2.19 11.81 3.26
CA TYR A 94 -1.65 10.48 3.42
C TYR A 94 -0.88 10.08 2.16
N LEU A 95 0.29 9.47 2.31
CA LEU A 95 1.18 9.16 1.21
C LEU A 95 1.46 7.65 1.13
N PRO A 96 1.55 7.06 -0.08
CA PRO A 96 1.99 5.68 -0.23
C PRO A 96 3.48 5.58 0.14
N LEU A 97 3.86 4.50 0.84
CA LEU A 97 5.26 4.25 1.19
C LEU A 97 6.10 3.98 -0.07
N GLY A 98 5.59 3.14 -0.95
CA GLY A 98 6.24 2.77 -2.21
C GLY A 98 5.94 1.34 -2.64
N ASN A 99 6.61 0.90 -3.70
CA ASN A 99 6.45 -0.42 -4.28
C ASN A 99 7.72 -1.25 -4.07
N LEU A 100 7.59 -2.38 -3.39
CA LEU A 100 8.60 -3.43 -3.38
C LEU A 100 8.38 -4.29 -4.62
N LYS A 101 9.43 -4.45 -5.43
CA LYS A 101 9.41 -5.25 -6.65
C LYS A 101 10.34 -6.44 -6.51
N LEU A 102 9.84 -7.61 -6.89
CA LEU A 102 10.63 -8.84 -7.03
C LEU A 102 10.57 -9.25 -8.50
N LYS A 103 11.70 -9.17 -9.19
CA LYS A 103 11.83 -9.62 -10.58
C LYS A 103 12.46 -10.99 -10.61
N PHE A 104 11.73 -11.99 -11.09
CA PHE A 104 12.14 -13.39 -11.15
C PHE A 104 12.84 -13.70 -12.48
N ALA A 105 13.88 -14.53 -12.41
CA ALA A 105 14.57 -15.10 -13.56
C ALA A 105 14.31 -16.61 -13.63
N TYR A 106 13.69 -17.06 -14.72
CA TYR A 106 13.29 -18.48 -14.90
C TYR A 106 14.25 -19.28 -15.78
N GLY A 107 15.56 -19.07 -15.61
CA GLY A 107 16.60 -19.74 -16.37
C GLY A 107 16.99 -19.05 -17.68
N SER A 108 17.94 -19.60 -18.42
CA SER A 108 18.61 -18.96 -19.53
C SER A 108 17.66 -18.54 -20.67
N GLY A 109 17.26 -17.30 -20.69
CA GLY A 109 16.84 -16.55 -21.90
C GLY A 109 15.49 -16.90 -22.52
N LYS A 110 14.63 -17.66 -21.85
CA LYS A 110 13.24 -17.85 -22.29
C LYS A 110 12.30 -17.17 -21.30
N GLU A 111 11.47 -16.26 -21.79
CA GLU A 111 10.29 -15.80 -21.07
C GLU A 111 9.47 -17.05 -20.71
N GLY A 112 9.45 -17.41 -19.42
CA GLY A 112 8.73 -18.57 -18.97
C GLY A 112 7.24 -18.22 -18.87
N LYS A 113 6.43 -18.84 -19.71
CA LYS A 113 4.98 -18.69 -19.59
C LYS A 113 4.50 -19.38 -18.32
N ALA A 114 3.87 -18.64 -17.43
CA ALA A 114 3.24 -19.19 -16.25
C ALA A 114 1.98 -19.99 -16.64
N GLU A 115 1.92 -21.26 -16.22
CA GLU A 115 0.80 -22.16 -16.45
C GLU A 115 0.13 -22.53 -15.10
N GLY A 116 -1.17 -22.79 -15.11
CA GLY A 116 -1.91 -23.14 -13.91
C GLY A 116 -1.88 -22.02 -12.86
N TYR A 117 -1.83 -20.77 -13.30
CA TYR A 117 -1.73 -19.62 -12.42
C TYR A 117 -2.97 -19.48 -11.54
N ARG A 118 -2.73 -19.22 -10.25
CA ARG A 118 -3.75 -18.89 -9.28
C ARG A 118 -3.21 -17.90 -8.25
N ARG A 119 -3.95 -16.85 -7.97
CA ARG A 119 -3.77 -16.00 -6.79
C ARG A 119 -5.03 -16.02 -5.95
N GLN A 120 -4.86 -16.02 -4.64
CA GLN A 120 -5.98 -16.13 -3.71
C GLN A 120 -5.68 -15.40 -2.41
N LEU A 121 -6.75 -14.98 -1.72
CA LEU A 121 -6.71 -14.45 -0.37
C LEU A 121 -7.64 -15.29 0.50
N ASP A 122 -7.07 -15.97 1.47
CA ASP A 122 -7.79 -16.65 2.54
C ASP A 122 -8.17 -15.59 3.58
N LEU A 123 -9.47 -15.28 3.65
CA LEU A 123 -10.00 -14.28 4.57
C LEU A 123 -10.08 -14.76 6.02
N GLU A 124 -10.07 -16.08 6.25
CA GLU A 124 -10.09 -16.65 7.59
C GLU A 124 -8.72 -16.60 8.24
N ASN A 125 -7.66 -16.88 7.46
CA ASN A 125 -6.28 -16.89 7.94
C ASN A 125 -5.51 -15.62 7.62
N ALA A 126 -6.09 -14.69 6.84
CA ALA A 126 -5.47 -13.45 6.39
C ALA A 126 -4.15 -13.68 5.62
N VAL A 127 -4.10 -14.70 4.76
CA VAL A 127 -2.95 -15.08 3.95
C VAL A 127 -3.28 -14.92 2.47
N ALA A 128 -2.47 -14.12 1.76
CA ALA A 128 -2.51 -14.10 0.31
C ALA A 128 -1.52 -15.13 -0.25
N GLN A 129 -1.89 -15.76 -1.36
CA GLN A 129 -1.06 -16.77 -2.02
C GLN A 129 -1.06 -16.53 -3.54
N VAL A 130 0.08 -16.86 -4.17
CA VAL A 130 0.23 -16.91 -5.62
C VAL A 130 0.93 -18.21 -5.98
N SER A 131 0.35 -18.98 -6.89
CA SER A 131 0.94 -20.24 -7.36
C SER A 131 0.87 -20.36 -8.87
N TYR A 132 1.88 -20.94 -9.48
CA TYR A 132 1.95 -21.22 -10.92
C TYR A 132 3.10 -22.19 -11.21
N THR A 133 3.09 -22.76 -12.40
CA THR A 133 4.18 -23.56 -12.92
C THR A 133 4.87 -22.80 -14.06
N CYS A 134 6.20 -22.76 -14.04
CA CYS A 134 7.00 -22.14 -15.10
C CYS A 134 8.22 -23.01 -15.37
N ASN A 135 8.46 -23.38 -16.64
CA ASN A 135 9.55 -24.27 -17.04
C ASN A 135 9.62 -25.57 -16.22
N GLU A 136 8.48 -26.23 -16.01
CA GLU A 136 8.32 -27.47 -15.23
C GLU A 136 8.74 -27.35 -13.76
N VAL A 137 8.74 -26.14 -13.22
CA VAL A 137 8.97 -25.84 -11.80
C VAL A 137 7.72 -25.24 -11.23
N HIS A 138 7.26 -25.77 -10.11
CA HIS A 138 6.12 -25.21 -9.38
C HIS A 138 6.62 -24.16 -8.40
N TYR A 139 6.09 -22.94 -8.52
CA TYR A 139 6.38 -21.80 -7.64
C TYR A 139 5.16 -21.49 -6.79
N GLN A 140 5.40 -21.22 -5.51
CA GLN A 140 4.39 -20.74 -4.59
C GLN A 140 4.95 -19.57 -3.79
N ARG A 141 4.13 -18.57 -3.58
CA ARG A 141 4.42 -17.41 -2.74
C ARG A 141 3.29 -17.24 -1.74
N GLU A 142 3.64 -16.96 -0.50
CA GLU A 142 2.69 -16.67 0.57
C GLU A 142 3.03 -15.32 1.18
N TYR A 143 2.01 -14.54 1.49
CA TYR A 143 2.13 -13.19 2.01
C TYR A 143 1.21 -13.02 3.21
N PHE A 144 1.75 -12.55 4.31
CA PHE A 144 0.95 -12.21 5.47
C PHE A 144 1.59 -11.08 6.28
N ALA A 145 0.77 -10.34 7.03
CA ALA A 145 1.22 -9.26 7.90
C ALA A 145 1.04 -9.66 9.36
N SER A 146 2.13 -9.63 10.14
CA SER A 146 2.14 -9.99 11.56
C SER A 146 2.07 -8.73 12.42
N TYR A 147 1.05 -8.63 13.27
CA TYR A 147 0.94 -7.56 14.25
C TYR A 147 2.02 -7.63 15.34
N PRO A 148 2.28 -8.80 15.99
CA PRO A 148 3.32 -8.90 17.01
C PRO A 148 4.74 -8.65 16.50
N ALA A 149 5.03 -9.12 15.26
CA ALA A 149 6.34 -8.92 14.65
C ALA A 149 6.50 -7.53 14.02
N LYS A 150 5.41 -6.78 13.84
CA LYS A 150 5.38 -5.49 13.11
C LYS A 150 6.05 -5.60 11.73
N ALA A 151 5.74 -6.67 11.02
CA ALA A 151 6.39 -6.99 9.74
C ALA A 151 5.41 -7.63 8.76
N ILE A 152 5.69 -7.47 7.48
CA ILE A 152 5.10 -8.24 6.39
C ILE A 152 6.08 -9.34 6.02
N PHE A 153 5.58 -10.55 5.93
CA PHE A 153 6.34 -11.74 5.54
C PHE A 153 6.00 -12.15 4.14
N VAL A 154 7.02 -12.50 3.37
CA VAL A 154 6.90 -13.08 2.03
C VAL A 154 7.69 -14.38 2.02
N LEU A 155 6.98 -15.49 1.93
CA LEU A 155 7.57 -16.81 1.79
C LEU A 155 7.57 -17.19 0.30
N LEU A 156 8.75 -17.48 -0.24
CA LEU A 156 8.95 -17.90 -1.61
C LEU A 156 9.40 -19.35 -1.62
N THR A 157 8.69 -20.20 -2.35
CA THR A 157 9.03 -21.63 -2.46
C THR A 157 9.01 -22.08 -3.92
N ALA A 158 9.87 -23.03 -4.25
CA ALA A 158 9.90 -23.74 -5.52
C ALA A 158 10.18 -25.22 -5.26
N ASP A 159 9.63 -26.09 -6.08
CA ASP A 159 9.83 -27.55 -5.96
C ASP A 159 11.23 -28.01 -6.46
N LYS A 160 11.99 -27.11 -7.10
CA LYS A 160 13.38 -27.32 -7.49
C LYS A 160 14.26 -26.15 -7.01
N PRO A 161 15.57 -26.34 -6.76
CA PRO A 161 16.47 -25.31 -6.25
C PRO A 161 16.95 -24.37 -7.36
N VAL A 162 16.00 -23.68 -8.00
CA VAL A 162 16.24 -22.82 -9.19
C VAL A 162 15.68 -21.41 -9.01
N MET A 163 15.43 -21.01 -7.78
CA MET A 163 14.86 -19.69 -7.52
C MET A 163 15.94 -18.60 -7.63
N ASP A 164 15.74 -17.69 -8.57
CA ASP A 164 16.59 -16.52 -8.79
C ASP A 164 15.71 -15.29 -8.97
N PHE A 165 15.99 -14.24 -8.21
CA PHE A 165 15.22 -13.00 -8.27
C PHE A 165 16.02 -11.80 -7.77
N THR A 166 15.64 -10.63 -8.26
CA THR A 166 16.17 -9.34 -7.83
C THR A 166 15.10 -8.58 -7.07
N ILE A 167 15.47 -7.98 -5.94
CA ILE A 167 14.60 -7.10 -5.16
C ILE A 167 14.97 -5.65 -5.46
N SER A 168 13.97 -4.81 -5.66
CA SER A 168 14.12 -3.36 -5.78
C SER A 168 12.98 -2.63 -5.09
N PHE A 169 13.23 -1.37 -4.71
CA PHE A 169 12.21 -0.52 -4.09
C PHE A 169 12.07 0.79 -4.88
N ILE A 170 10.84 1.18 -5.18
CA ILE A 170 10.50 2.39 -5.93
C ILE A 170 9.46 3.17 -5.15
N SER A 171 9.69 4.46 -4.94
CA SER A 171 8.73 5.36 -4.29
C SER A 171 8.68 6.69 -5.01
N GLN A 172 7.56 7.38 -4.86
CA GLN A 172 7.41 8.79 -5.26
C GLN A 172 7.99 9.75 -4.21
N LEU A 173 8.28 9.24 -3.01
CA LEU A 173 8.92 9.99 -1.94
C LEU A 173 10.42 10.13 -2.17
N CYS A 174 11.03 11.18 -1.62
CA CYS A 174 12.48 11.40 -1.68
C CYS A 174 13.20 10.44 -0.72
N LEU A 175 13.35 9.19 -1.13
CA LEU A 175 13.99 8.14 -0.34
C LEU A 175 15.44 7.89 -0.79
N ALA A 176 16.28 7.49 0.14
CA ALA A 176 17.56 6.85 -0.15
C ALA A 176 17.39 5.33 0.01
N VAL A 177 17.89 4.58 -0.96
CA VAL A 177 17.86 3.11 -0.95
C VAL A 177 19.29 2.61 -0.99
N SER A 178 19.69 1.77 -0.05
CA SER A 178 20.99 1.08 -0.03
C SER A 178 20.78 -0.42 0.19
N ALA A 179 21.75 -1.22 -0.23
CA ALA A 179 21.74 -2.66 -0.03
C ALA A 179 23.04 -3.05 0.68
N GLU A 180 22.94 -3.55 1.90
CA GLU A 180 24.06 -3.99 2.74
C GLU A 180 23.67 -5.26 3.50
N ASP A 181 24.58 -6.19 3.65
CA ASP A 181 24.44 -7.41 4.46
C ASP A 181 23.16 -8.23 4.18
N GLY A 182 22.74 -8.30 2.91
CA GLY A 182 21.53 -9.03 2.52
C GLY A 182 20.21 -8.30 2.83
N ALA A 183 20.28 -7.05 3.27
CA ALA A 183 19.13 -6.21 3.54
C ALA A 183 19.04 -5.04 2.54
N LEU A 184 17.82 -4.70 2.14
CA LEU A 184 17.50 -3.47 1.44
C LEU A 184 17.04 -2.44 2.46
N GLN A 185 17.84 -1.40 2.69
CA GLN A 185 17.49 -0.32 3.58
C GLN A 185 16.89 0.85 2.81
N VAL A 186 15.73 1.32 3.26
CA VAL A 186 15.03 2.47 2.69
C VAL A 186 14.93 3.53 3.78
N THR A 187 15.46 4.72 3.50
CA THR A 187 15.49 5.84 4.44
C THR A 187 14.81 7.04 3.82
N ASP A 188 13.85 7.62 4.53
CA ASP A 188 13.26 8.89 4.16
C ASP A 188 14.30 10.00 4.34
N ARG A 189 14.58 10.72 3.26
CA ARG A 189 15.29 11.99 3.34
C ARG A 189 14.26 13.05 3.66
N LYS A 190 13.99 13.29 4.95
CA LYS A 190 13.28 14.48 5.36
C LYS A 190 13.96 15.65 4.69
N SER A 191 13.26 16.32 3.79
CA SER A 191 13.68 17.64 3.32
C SER A 191 13.76 18.52 4.57
N VAL A 192 14.99 18.80 5.01
CA VAL A 192 15.25 19.86 5.98
C VAL A 192 14.89 21.14 5.25
N VAL A 193 13.72 21.69 5.56
CA VAL A 193 13.32 23.05 5.20
C VAL A 193 13.80 23.97 6.31
#